data_6db82e993877721cfcf8b829c93bab6c
#
_entry.id   6db82e993877721cfcf8b829c93bab6c
#
_cell.length_a   1.000
_cell.length_b   1.000
_cell.length_c   1.000
_cell.angle_alpha   90.00
_cell.angle_beta   90.00
_cell.angle_gamma   90.00
#
_symmetry.space_group_name_H-M   'P 1'
#
loop_
_entity.id
_entity.type
_entity.pdbx_description
1 polymer ?
#
loop_
_entity_poly.entity_id
_entity_poly.type
_entity_poly.pdbx_seq_one_letter_code
_entity_poly.pdbx_strand_id
1 'polypeptide(L)'
;QLGKDYALKEHIILDLPNESFISSALINKELKPNEFNTVDDLVSGFVNSYVPFRNMIFLSFALSIAESNNIDQIFVGFNKDDSINYWDCKENFINHINIISGLNTTIKIKSPFINLSKKEVVLLGKSLGVNYDNTISCYQPIGNVECGCCLSCVIKKEAFNE
;
A
#
# COMPACT_ATOMS: atom_id res chain seq x y z
N GLN A 1 -9.44 -14.87 -1.46
CA GLN A 1 -10.87 -14.79 -1.10
C GLN A 1 -11.50 -13.53 -1.68
N LEU A 2 -11.00 -12.31 -1.36
CA LEU A 2 -11.55 -11.03 -1.83
C LEU A 2 -11.75 -10.97 -3.36
N GLY A 3 -10.78 -11.48 -4.14
CA GLY A 3 -10.91 -11.51 -5.61
C GLY A 3 -12.13 -12.29 -6.10
N LYS A 4 -12.55 -13.34 -5.39
CA LYS A 4 -13.78 -14.09 -5.68
C LYS A 4 -15.02 -13.33 -5.23
N ASP A 5 -14.98 -12.72 -4.05
CA ASP A 5 -16.10 -11.99 -3.46
C ASP A 5 -16.48 -10.77 -4.32
N TYR A 6 -15.49 -10.13 -4.96
CA TYR A 6 -15.68 -8.98 -5.85
C TYR A 6 -15.65 -9.34 -7.36
N ALA A 7 -15.73 -10.63 -7.71
CA ALA A 7 -15.81 -11.11 -9.10
C ALA A 7 -14.73 -10.51 -10.02
N LEU A 8 -13.46 -10.49 -9.54
CA LEU A 8 -12.36 -10.02 -10.38
C LEU A 8 -12.24 -10.87 -11.64
N LYS A 9 -12.04 -10.20 -12.77
CA LYS A 9 -11.82 -10.87 -14.07
C LYS A 9 -10.54 -11.69 -14.06
N GLU A 10 -9.49 -11.17 -13.43
CA GLU A 10 -8.18 -11.78 -13.39
C GLU A 10 -7.42 -11.37 -12.12
N HIS A 11 -6.53 -12.24 -11.64
CA HIS A 11 -5.60 -11.98 -10.55
C HIS A 11 -4.19 -12.39 -11.00
N ILE A 12 -3.33 -11.41 -11.27
CA ILE A 12 -1.97 -11.63 -11.72
C ILE A 12 -1.03 -11.55 -10.52
N ILE A 13 -0.16 -12.54 -10.37
CA ILE A 13 0.89 -12.59 -9.33
C ILE A 13 2.24 -12.45 -10.04
N LEU A 14 3.06 -11.52 -9.56
CA LEU A 14 4.41 -11.30 -10.07
C LEU A 14 5.42 -11.50 -8.94
N ASP A 15 6.41 -12.34 -9.17
CA ASP A 15 7.53 -12.54 -8.25
C ASP A 15 8.66 -11.55 -8.56
N LEU A 16 9.15 -10.88 -7.53
CA LEU A 16 10.28 -9.95 -7.62
C LEU A 16 11.51 -10.54 -6.93
N PRO A 17 12.73 -10.25 -7.43
CA PRO A 17 13.97 -10.71 -6.80
C PRO A 17 14.18 -10.00 -5.45
N ASN A 18 13.93 -10.72 -4.37
CA ASN A 18 13.98 -10.18 -3.00
C ASN A 18 15.38 -9.69 -2.60
N GLU A 19 16.44 -10.28 -3.16
CA GLU A 19 17.84 -9.95 -2.88
C GLU A 19 18.18 -8.48 -3.16
N SER A 20 17.40 -7.83 -4.02
CA SER A 20 17.57 -6.42 -4.35
C SER A 20 17.09 -5.46 -3.25
N PHE A 21 16.36 -5.93 -2.23
CA PHE A 21 15.68 -5.10 -1.24
C PHE A 21 16.10 -5.40 0.20
N ILE A 22 17.32 -5.89 0.41
CA ILE A 22 17.84 -6.35 1.71
C ILE A 22 17.93 -5.26 2.79
N SER A 23 17.81 -3.99 2.43
CA SER A 23 17.76 -2.88 3.38
C SER A 23 16.44 -2.75 4.14
N SER A 24 15.39 -3.41 3.68
CA SER A 24 14.07 -3.36 4.30
C SER A 24 13.82 -4.55 5.23
N ALA A 25 13.33 -4.27 6.42
CA ALA A 25 12.89 -5.28 7.37
C ALA A 25 11.66 -6.08 6.92
N LEU A 26 10.98 -5.66 5.84
CA LEU A 26 9.91 -6.45 5.22
C LEU A 26 10.46 -7.59 4.35
N ILE A 27 11.69 -7.50 3.92
CA ILE A 27 12.34 -8.45 3.00
C ILE A 27 13.46 -9.20 3.70
N ASN A 28 14.33 -8.50 4.41
CA ASN A 28 15.46 -9.09 5.13
C ASN A 28 14.98 -9.69 6.46
N LYS A 29 14.97 -11.01 6.54
CA LYS A 29 14.53 -11.76 7.74
C LYS A 29 15.46 -11.61 8.95
N GLU A 30 16.67 -11.08 8.77
CA GLU A 30 17.60 -10.77 9.86
C GLU A 30 17.23 -9.44 10.56
N LEU A 31 16.44 -8.60 9.89
CA LEU A 31 15.96 -7.34 10.44
C LEU A 31 14.56 -7.52 11.03
N LYS A 32 14.33 -6.91 12.20
CA LYS A 32 12.98 -6.81 12.75
C LYS A 32 12.36 -5.47 12.35
N PRO A 33 11.09 -5.43 11.90
CA PRO A 33 10.37 -4.17 11.73
C PRO A 33 10.35 -3.36 13.03
N ASN A 34 10.45 -2.03 12.90
CA ASN A 34 10.30 -1.15 14.06
C ASN A 34 8.96 -1.43 14.77
N GLU A 35 9.00 -1.38 16.10
CA GLU A 35 7.84 -1.51 16.96
C GLU A 35 7.43 -0.13 17.50
N PHE A 36 6.14 0.10 17.59
CA PHE A 36 5.52 1.35 18.01
C PHE A 36 4.40 1.06 19.01
N ASN A 37 4.19 1.96 19.97
CA ASN A 37 3.09 1.84 20.93
C ASN A 37 1.88 2.65 20.51
N THR A 38 2.12 3.82 19.90
CA THR A 38 1.10 4.78 19.49
C THR A 38 1.41 5.37 18.11
N VAL A 39 0.43 6.07 17.52
CA VAL A 39 0.64 6.81 16.27
C VAL A 39 1.58 8.02 16.46
N ASP A 40 1.67 8.57 17.67
CA ASP A 40 2.58 9.69 17.97
C ASP A 40 4.06 9.29 17.85
N ASP A 41 4.37 8.03 18.11
CA ASP A 41 5.71 7.49 17.94
C ASP A 41 6.17 7.48 16.47
N LEU A 42 5.23 7.65 15.51
CA LEU A 42 5.50 7.58 14.06
C LEU A 42 6.02 8.90 13.48
N VAL A 43 5.84 10.01 14.17
CA VAL A 43 6.03 11.37 13.62
C VAL A 43 7.51 11.75 13.44
N SER A 44 8.45 11.02 14.02
CA SER A 44 9.87 11.43 14.06
C SER A 44 10.87 10.35 13.64
N GLY A 45 10.43 9.19 13.17
CA GLY A 45 11.29 8.03 13.05
C GLY A 45 11.52 7.54 11.61
N PHE A 46 12.76 7.19 11.30
CA PHE A 46 13.09 6.33 10.18
C PHE A 46 12.35 5.00 10.33
N VAL A 47 11.53 4.65 9.35
CA VAL A 47 10.85 3.35 9.31
C VAL A 47 11.66 2.37 8.46
N ASN A 48 12.20 1.32 9.09
CA ASN A 48 12.97 0.29 8.41
C ASN A 48 12.12 -0.67 7.55
N SER A 49 10.80 -0.46 7.53
CA SER A 49 9.85 -1.13 6.64
C SER A 49 9.79 -0.53 5.23
N TYR A 50 10.50 0.57 4.97
CA TYR A 50 10.58 1.13 3.63
C TYR A 50 11.33 0.18 2.68
N VAL A 51 10.70 -0.18 1.57
CA VAL A 51 11.32 -0.91 0.47
C VAL A 51 11.67 0.09 -0.63
N PRO A 52 12.95 0.27 -0.96
CA PRO A 52 13.38 1.30 -1.91
C PRO A 52 12.64 1.21 -3.25
N PHE A 53 12.04 2.31 -3.68
CA PHE A 53 11.32 2.45 -4.95
C PHE A 53 10.21 1.40 -5.21
N ARG A 54 9.69 0.75 -4.17
CA ARG A 54 8.70 -0.34 -4.34
C ARG A 54 7.50 0.09 -5.18
N ASN A 55 6.88 1.23 -4.87
CA ASN A 55 5.70 1.67 -5.59
C ASN A 55 6.01 2.10 -7.04
N MET A 56 7.23 2.59 -7.32
CA MET A 56 7.69 2.82 -8.69
C MET A 56 7.74 1.51 -9.48
N ILE A 57 8.32 0.44 -8.89
CA ILE A 57 8.42 -0.88 -9.51
C ILE A 57 7.02 -1.44 -9.79
N PHE A 58 6.13 -1.39 -8.78
CA PHE A 58 4.75 -1.89 -8.92
C PHE A 58 3.99 -1.13 -10.02
N LEU A 59 4.11 0.20 -10.06
CA LEU A 59 3.44 1.01 -11.07
C LEU A 59 4.04 0.82 -12.47
N SER A 60 5.36 0.55 -12.59
CA SER A 60 5.96 0.22 -13.88
C SER A 60 5.41 -1.10 -14.45
N PHE A 61 5.28 -2.14 -13.61
CA PHE A 61 4.62 -3.38 -14.03
C PHE A 61 3.13 -3.16 -14.35
N ALA A 62 2.42 -2.41 -13.52
CA ALA A 62 1.00 -2.13 -13.75
C ALA A 62 0.77 -1.37 -15.06
N LEU A 63 1.63 -0.38 -15.37
CA LEU A 63 1.58 0.35 -16.64
C LEU A 63 1.85 -0.55 -17.84
N SER A 64 2.86 -1.43 -17.76
CA SER A 64 3.18 -2.40 -18.82
C SER A 64 2.01 -3.36 -19.08
N ILE A 65 1.38 -3.86 -18.01
CA ILE A 65 0.22 -4.74 -18.12
C ILE A 65 -0.98 -3.96 -18.69
N ALA A 66 -1.22 -2.75 -18.21
CA ALA A 66 -2.32 -1.91 -18.68
C ALA A 66 -2.21 -1.58 -20.17
N GLU A 67 -1.02 -1.19 -20.64
CA GLU A 67 -0.75 -0.91 -22.05
C GLU A 67 -0.96 -2.16 -22.91
N SER A 68 -0.42 -3.30 -22.49
CA SER A 68 -0.57 -4.58 -23.23
C SER A 68 -2.00 -5.08 -23.31
N ASN A 69 -2.87 -4.68 -22.41
CA ASN A 69 -4.26 -5.12 -22.34
C ASN A 69 -5.29 -4.03 -22.69
N ASN A 70 -4.84 -2.87 -23.19
CA ASN A 70 -5.69 -1.72 -23.53
C ASN A 70 -6.54 -1.25 -22.34
N ILE A 71 -5.94 -1.20 -21.15
CA ILE A 71 -6.53 -0.67 -19.91
C ILE A 71 -6.12 0.79 -19.78
N ASP A 72 -7.09 1.68 -19.54
CA ASP A 72 -6.88 3.13 -19.51
C ASP A 72 -6.74 3.71 -18.08
N GLN A 73 -7.02 2.90 -17.05
CA GLN A 73 -6.98 3.35 -15.66
C GLN A 73 -6.35 2.33 -14.72
N ILE A 74 -5.46 2.81 -13.84
CA ILE A 74 -4.85 2.06 -12.75
C ILE A 74 -5.29 2.72 -11.44
N PHE A 75 -5.76 1.95 -10.49
CA PHE A 75 -6.12 2.43 -9.15
C PHE A 75 -5.12 1.96 -8.11
N VAL A 76 -4.71 2.87 -7.23
CA VAL A 76 -3.85 2.57 -6.07
C VAL A 76 -4.52 3.03 -4.78
N GLY A 77 -4.29 2.29 -3.70
CA GLY A 77 -4.90 2.53 -2.39
C GLY A 77 -4.07 3.41 -1.46
N PHE A 78 -3.24 4.32 -1.98
CA PHE A 78 -2.47 5.24 -1.14
C PHE A 78 -3.41 6.17 -0.38
N ASN A 79 -3.08 6.45 0.88
CA ASN A 79 -3.83 7.34 1.75
C ASN A 79 -2.91 8.38 2.40
N LYS A 80 -3.50 9.36 3.08
CA LYS A 80 -2.77 10.48 3.71
C LYS A 80 -1.73 10.01 4.72
N ASP A 81 -2.04 8.99 5.53
CA ASP A 81 -1.15 8.52 6.60
C ASP A 81 0.07 7.79 6.03
N ASP A 82 -0.08 7.07 4.91
CA ASP A 82 1.04 6.44 4.21
C ASP A 82 2.07 7.50 3.74
N SER A 83 1.60 8.68 3.34
CA SER A 83 2.44 9.76 2.81
C SER A 83 3.40 10.36 3.83
N ILE A 84 3.18 10.14 5.14
CA ILE A 84 4.04 10.62 6.22
C ILE A 84 5.41 9.94 6.14
N ASN A 85 5.42 8.62 5.97
CA ASN A 85 6.64 7.82 6.02
C ASN A 85 7.17 7.38 4.64
N TYR A 86 6.31 7.43 3.60
CA TYR A 86 6.63 6.93 2.27
C TYR A 86 6.43 8.02 1.22
N TRP A 87 7.53 8.54 0.69
CA TRP A 87 7.52 9.59 -0.33
C TRP A 87 6.82 9.15 -1.62
N ASP A 88 6.86 7.85 -1.92
CA ASP A 88 6.26 7.22 -3.09
C ASP A 88 4.76 6.86 -2.88
N CYS A 89 4.17 7.35 -1.78
CA CYS A 89 2.72 7.38 -1.54
C CYS A 89 2.13 8.81 -1.61
N LYS A 90 2.93 9.82 -1.97
CA LYS A 90 2.48 11.22 -2.06
C LYS A 90 1.80 11.52 -3.40
N GLU A 91 0.88 12.48 -3.38
CA GLU A 91 0.19 12.97 -4.59
C GLU A 91 1.19 13.44 -5.68
N ASN A 92 2.26 14.12 -5.26
CA ASN A 92 3.30 14.58 -6.18
C ASN A 92 3.97 13.41 -6.93
N PHE A 93 4.20 12.27 -6.26
CA PHE A 93 4.72 11.07 -6.90
C PHE A 93 3.76 10.55 -7.98
N ILE A 94 2.46 10.43 -7.68
CA ILE A 94 1.43 10.00 -8.64
C ILE A 94 1.37 10.94 -9.84
N ASN A 95 1.47 12.25 -9.61
CA ASN A 95 1.47 13.26 -10.68
C ASN A 95 2.65 13.06 -11.63
N HIS A 96 3.87 12.81 -11.11
CA HIS A 96 5.04 12.55 -11.95
C HIS A 96 4.93 11.24 -12.73
N ILE A 97 4.40 10.16 -12.13
CA ILE A 97 4.17 8.92 -12.87
C ILE A 97 3.12 9.12 -13.98
N ASN A 98 2.08 9.91 -13.73
CA ASN A 98 1.10 10.27 -14.77
C ASN A 98 1.71 11.10 -15.91
N ILE A 99 2.69 11.96 -15.62
CA ILE A 99 3.46 12.69 -16.67
C ILE A 99 4.26 11.68 -17.50
N ILE A 100 4.99 10.76 -16.86
CA ILE A 100 5.77 9.72 -17.55
C ILE A 100 4.85 8.84 -18.41
N SER A 101 3.76 8.36 -17.86
CA SER A 101 2.75 7.56 -18.61
C SER A 101 2.24 8.32 -19.84
N GLY A 102 1.98 9.62 -19.68
CA GLY A 102 1.46 10.49 -20.73
C GLY A 102 2.41 10.78 -21.89
N LEU A 103 3.69 10.38 -21.80
CA LEU A 103 4.64 10.51 -22.92
C LEU A 103 4.30 9.55 -24.08
N ASN A 104 3.67 8.42 -23.80
CA ASN A 104 3.41 7.38 -24.80
C ASN A 104 1.97 6.83 -24.76
N THR A 105 1.26 6.99 -23.65
CA THR A 105 -0.07 6.39 -23.45
C THR A 105 -1.09 7.41 -22.93
N THR A 106 -2.36 7.00 -22.88
CA THR A 106 -3.44 7.75 -22.21
C THR A 106 -3.79 7.19 -20.83
N ILE A 107 -3.03 6.17 -20.35
CA ILE A 107 -3.27 5.49 -19.08
C ILE A 107 -3.11 6.48 -17.92
N LYS A 108 -4.10 6.48 -17.00
CA LYS A 108 -4.11 7.33 -15.81
C LYS A 108 -4.06 6.51 -14.54
N ILE A 109 -3.11 6.86 -13.66
CA ILE A 109 -3.04 6.33 -12.31
C ILE A 109 -3.88 7.23 -11.41
N LYS A 110 -4.82 6.62 -10.70
CA LYS A 110 -5.75 7.27 -9.77
C LYS A 110 -5.51 6.77 -8.35
N SER A 111 -5.48 7.69 -7.41
CA SER A 111 -5.38 7.40 -5.97
C SER A 111 -6.56 8.08 -5.26
N PRO A 112 -7.74 7.44 -5.21
CA PRO A 112 -8.95 8.08 -4.71
C PRO A 112 -8.90 8.41 -3.21
N PHE A 113 -7.98 7.80 -2.46
CA PHE A 113 -7.85 7.96 -1.01
C PHE A 113 -6.67 8.84 -0.59
N ILE A 114 -5.96 9.46 -1.54
CA ILE A 114 -4.69 10.17 -1.29
C ILE A 114 -4.81 11.26 -0.21
N ASN A 115 -5.97 11.89 -0.08
CA ASN A 115 -6.26 12.95 0.88
C ASN A 115 -7.06 12.47 2.10
N LEU A 116 -7.39 11.17 2.17
CA LEU A 116 -8.11 10.58 3.30
C LEU A 116 -7.13 9.96 4.29
N SER A 117 -7.37 10.15 5.57
CA SER A 117 -6.73 9.39 6.64
C SER A 117 -7.15 7.91 6.58
N LYS A 118 -6.40 7.03 7.21
CA LYS A 118 -6.75 5.62 7.32
C LYS A 118 -8.12 5.42 7.97
N LYS A 119 -8.45 6.24 8.97
CA LYS A 119 -9.76 6.24 9.64
C LYS A 119 -10.89 6.58 8.66
N GLU A 120 -10.73 7.63 7.85
CA GLU A 120 -11.73 8.01 6.84
C GLU A 120 -11.90 6.92 5.77
N VAL A 121 -10.80 6.27 5.35
CA VAL A 121 -10.87 5.11 4.43
C VAL A 121 -11.63 3.95 5.06
N VAL A 122 -11.41 3.65 6.34
CA VAL A 122 -12.15 2.60 7.07
C VAL A 122 -13.64 2.94 7.16
N LEU A 123 -13.98 4.18 7.52
CA LEU A 123 -15.37 4.64 7.60
C LEU A 123 -16.08 4.55 6.25
N LEU A 124 -15.41 4.99 5.18
CA LEU A 124 -15.92 4.85 3.81
C LEU A 124 -16.15 3.37 3.46
N GLY A 125 -15.19 2.49 3.76
CA GLY A 125 -15.33 1.06 3.51
C GLY A 125 -16.49 0.44 4.29
N LYS A 126 -16.68 0.81 5.58
CA LYS A 126 -17.84 0.39 6.38
C LYS A 126 -19.17 0.81 5.70
N SER A 127 -19.24 2.05 5.20
CA SER A 127 -20.44 2.56 4.51
C SER A 127 -20.74 1.84 3.19
N LEU A 128 -19.71 1.27 2.55
CA LEU A 128 -19.81 0.49 1.33
C LEU A 128 -19.97 -1.02 1.58
N GLY A 129 -20.09 -1.45 2.84
CA GLY A 129 -20.27 -2.85 3.21
C GLY A 129 -19.02 -3.71 3.09
N VAL A 130 -17.81 -3.12 3.15
CA VAL A 130 -16.56 -3.89 3.13
C VAL A 130 -16.46 -4.75 4.39
N ASN A 131 -16.27 -6.05 4.20
CA ASN A 131 -15.99 -6.97 5.31
C ASN A 131 -14.50 -6.93 5.67
N TYR A 132 -14.19 -6.29 6.77
CA TYR A 132 -12.82 -6.14 7.26
C TYR A 132 -12.26 -7.39 7.96
N ASP A 133 -13.07 -8.39 8.32
CA ASP A 133 -12.61 -9.64 8.95
C ASP A 133 -11.67 -10.43 8.01
N ASN A 134 -11.82 -10.23 6.71
CA ASN A 134 -10.98 -10.85 5.68
C ASN A 134 -9.74 -10.01 5.32
N THR A 135 -9.42 -8.97 6.09
CA THR A 135 -8.28 -8.08 5.81
C THR A 135 -7.19 -8.22 6.86
N ILE A 136 -5.94 -8.23 6.41
CA ILE A 136 -4.76 -8.22 7.26
C ILE A 136 -3.84 -7.07 6.82
N SER A 137 -3.31 -6.34 7.78
CA SER A 137 -2.39 -5.21 7.53
C SER A 137 -1.02 -5.44 8.15
N CYS A 138 -0.88 -6.42 9.01
CA CYS A 138 0.34 -6.69 9.77
C CYS A 138 1.54 -7.01 8.88
N TYR A 139 2.71 -6.42 9.17
CA TYR A 139 3.96 -6.68 8.46
C TYR A 139 4.64 -7.99 8.87
N GLN A 140 4.31 -8.54 10.04
CA GLN A 140 4.90 -9.77 10.59
C GLN A 140 3.84 -10.62 11.32
N PRO A 141 2.79 -11.08 10.60
CA PRO A 141 1.78 -11.91 11.23
C PRO A 141 2.33 -13.30 11.57
N ILE A 142 1.81 -13.90 12.65
CA ILE A 142 2.04 -15.30 12.99
C ILE A 142 0.74 -16.06 12.66
N GLY A 143 0.72 -16.75 11.55
CA GLY A 143 -0.52 -17.27 10.98
C GLY A 143 -1.48 -16.12 10.63
N ASN A 144 -2.68 -16.12 11.22
CA ASN A 144 -3.67 -15.05 11.06
C ASN A 144 -3.66 -14.02 12.21
N VAL A 145 -2.70 -14.10 13.12
CA VAL A 145 -2.61 -13.20 14.29
C VAL A 145 -1.66 -12.05 13.96
N GLU A 146 -2.18 -10.83 14.04
CA GLU A 146 -1.40 -9.60 13.85
C GLU A 146 -0.50 -9.33 15.07
N CYS A 147 0.71 -8.81 14.87
CA CYS A 147 1.68 -8.56 15.96
C CYS A 147 1.24 -7.44 16.92
N GLY A 148 0.37 -6.53 16.47
CA GLY A 148 -0.14 -5.42 17.28
C GLY A 148 0.80 -4.22 17.45
N CYS A 149 2.09 -4.33 17.11
CA CYS A 149 3.10 -3.32 17.39
C CYS A 149 3.83 -2.77 16.15
N CYS A 150 3.72 -3.38 14.97
CA CYS A 150 4.30 -2.78 13.76
C CYS A 150 3.52 -1.53 13.33
N LEU A 151 4.15 -0.68 12.52
CA LEU A 151 3.56 0.55 11.97
C LEU A 151 2.11 0.34 11.49
N SER A 152 1.90 -0.68 10.67
CA SER A 152 0.59 -0.96 10.08
C SER A 152 -0.45 -1.39 11.10
N CYS A 153 -0.06 -2.15 12.13
CA CYS A 153 -0.96 -2.55 13.22
C CYS A 153 -1.39 -1.37 14.08
N VAL A 154 -0.44 -0.47 14.41
CA VAL A 154 -0.74 0.71 15.23
C VAL A 154 -1.69 1.66 14.49
N ILE A 155 -1.41 1.95 13.22
CA ILE A 155 -2.30 2.77 12.38
C ILE A 155 -3.67 2.10 12.21
N LYS A 156 -3.71 0.78 12.00
CA LYS A 156 -4.98 0.03 11.89
C LYS A 156 -5.80 0.15 13.17
N LYS A 157 -5.17 -0.08 14.33
CA LYS A 157 -5.84 0.02 15.64
C LYS A 157 -6.47 1.41 15.84
N GLU A 158 -5.72 2.47 15.54
CA GLU A 158 -6.22 3.85 15.61
C GLU A 158 -7.38 4.09 14.65
N ALA A 159 -7.28 3.58 13.42
CA ALA A 159 -8.30 3.78 12.39
C ALA A 159 -9.64 3.08 12.72
N PHE A 160 -9.62 2.00 13.49
CA PHE A 160 -10.82 1.26 13.90
C PHE A 160 -11.37 1.69 15.27
N ASN A 161 -10.61 2.47 16.07
CA ASN A 161 -11.11 3.06 17.31
C ASN A 161 -12.14 4.15 16.99
N GLU A 162 -13.32 4.02 17.57
CA GLU A 162 -14.43 4.99 17.48
C GLU A 162 -14.20 6.21 18.40
#